data_ee4b74c37cff1883e569a372a21ba774
#
_entry.id   ee4b74c37cff1883e569a372a21ba774
#
_cell.length_a   1.000
_cell.length_b   1.000
_cell.length_c   1.000
_cell.angle_alpha   90.00
_cell.angle_beta   90.00
_cell.angle_gamma   90.00
#
_symmetry.space_group_name_H-M   'P 1'
#
loop_
_entity.id
_entity.type
_entity.pdbx_description
1 polymer ?
#
loop_
_entity_poly.entity_id
_entity_poly.type
_entity_poly.pdbx_seq_one_letter_code
_entity_poly.pdbx_strand_id
1 'polypeptide(L)'
;MAMDLTPEQKEQGKSNFQNVSQDLSRRGFLKGLSAGAGVAAITPAVYFGYKSMEGNPVRAALIGCGDEGGILVGAHNPEYLKFTAICDIRPYNRDRIMEGDPKVPLRPGFKKLYGPESKDIKIFTDYKKVLEDKSIEAVVIATPLCNHARISIDAMKAGKHVLCEKLMAWNVSQCKEMIKVSKETQKILSIGHQRHYSMLYSHAFEVLKSGVIGDVKHIRALWHRNNSWPFVADAAPRFPIAKEYPAPKYRDGWYPPIYQIDHDELKEQSNTCGFKNVE
;
A
#
# COMPACT_ATOMS: atom_id res chain seq x y z
N MET A 1 -8.71 4.38 14.44
CA MET A 1 -8.21 4.76 15.78
C MET A 1 -6.89 5.47 15.58
N ALA A 2 -6.75 6.71 16.04
CA ALA A 2 -5.42 7.25 16.28
C ALA A 2 -4.74 6.27 17.22
N MET A 3 -3.47 5.93 17.02
CA MET A 3 -2.75 5.06 17.95
C MET A 3 -2.83 5.70 19.34
N ASP A 4 -3.52 5.04 20.29
CA ASP A 4 -3.46 5.45 21.68
C ASP A 4 -2.07 5.07 22.21
N LEU A 5 -1.14 6.00 22.01
CA LEU A 5 0.21 5.86 22.55
C LEU A 5 0.11 5.86 24.08
N THR A 6 0.80 4.92 24.73
CA THR A 6 0.90 4.93 26.18
C THR A 6 1.63 6.19 26.67
N PRO A 7 1.47 6.61 27.93
CA PRO A 7 2.22 7.72 28.49
C PRO A 7 3.74 7.58 28.30
N GLU A 8 4.26 6.36 28.47
CA GLU A 8 5.68 6.05 28.29
C GLU A 8 6.13 6.23 26.83
N GLN A 9 5.32 5.81 25.86
CA GLN A 9 5.61 6.00 24.45
C GLN A 9 5.61 7.48 24.06
N LYS A 10 4.68 8.27 24.64
CA LYS A 10 4.64 9.72 24.42
C LYS A 10 5.88 10.42 25.01
N GLU A 11 6.30 10.03 26.20
CA GLU A 11 7.48 10.59 26.87
C GLU A 11 8.77 10.19 26.11
N GLN A 12 8.88 8.94 25.68
CA GLN A 12 10.00 8.47 24.87
C GLN A 12 10.08 9.25 23.55
N GLY A 13 8.93 9.47 22.89
CA GLY A 13 8.86 10.26 21.65
C GLY A 13 9.35 11.71 21.84
N LYS A 14 8.95 12.36 22.95
CA LYS A 14 9.42 13.71 23.29
C LYS A 14 10.92 13.74 23.55
N SER A 15 11.42 12.80 24.35
CA SER A 15 12.86 12.68 24.64
C SER A 15 13.68 12.49 23.38
N ASN A 16 13.26 11.58 22.50
CA ASN A 16 13.92 11.33 21.22
C ASN A 16 13.93 12.57 20.32
N PHE A 17 12.78 13.29 20.25
CA PHE A 17 12.68 14.52 19.47
C PHE A 17 13.60 15.63 20.01
N GLN A 18 13.68 15.79 21.33
CA GLN A 18 14.56 16.76 21.97
C GLN A 18 16.04 16.45 21.70
N ASN A 19 16.44 15.18 21.81
CA ASN A 19 17.81 14.75 21.54
C ASN A 19 18.21 15.02 20.08
N VAL A 20 17.34 14.69 19.11
CA VAL A 20 17.61 14.94 17.69
C VAL A 20 17.58 16.44 17.36
N SER A 21 16.69 17.22 17.98
CA SER A 21 16.57 18.67 17.71
C SER A 21 17.74 19.48 18.29
N GLN A 22 18.40 18.99 19.34
CA GLN A 22 19.60 19.64 19.93
C GLN A 22 20.86 19.44 19.08
N ASP A 23 20.96 18.31 18.36
CA ASP A 23 22.13 18.01 17.52
C ASP A 23 22.04 18.57 16.09
N LEU A 24 20.87 19.00 15.64
CA LEU A 24 20.65 19.54 14.30
C LEU A 24 20.73 21.06 14.27
N SER A 25 21.91 21.61 13.91
CA SER A 25 21.95 23.02 13.50
C SER A 25 21.02 23.25 12.30
N ARG A 26 20.41 24.46 12.17
CA ARG A 26 19.57 24.84 11.00
C ARG A 26 20.24 24.52 9.66
N ARG A 27 21.56 24.65 9.59
CA ARG A 27 22.39 24.36 8.41
C ARG A 27 22.52 22.84 8.16
N GLY A 28 22.62 22.04 9.21
CA GLY A 28 22.61 20.57 9.14
C GLY A 28 21.27 20.03 8.67
N PHE A 29 20.17 20.58 9.17
CA PHE A 29 18.82 20.24 8.75
C PHE A 29 18.56 20.55 7.27
N LEU A 30 18.96 21.75 6.80
CA LEU A 30 18.81 22.12 5.38
C LEU A 30 19.72 21.31 4.45
N LYS A 31 20.93 20.94 4.89
CA LYS A 31 21.79 20.04 4.13
C LYS A 31 21.25 18.62 4.06
N GLY A 32 20.62 18.13 5.13
CA GLY A 32 19.90 16.84 5.14
C GLY A 32 18.71 16.82 4.20
N LEU A 33 17.94 17.91 4.11
CA LEU A 33 16.83 18.08 3.17
C LEU A 33 17.30 18.09 1.70
N SER A 34 18.45 18.73 1.41
CA SER A 34 19.01 18.78 0.05
C SER A 34 19.69 17.48 -0.38
N ALA A 35 20.06 16.60 0.55
CA ALA A 35 20.67 15.30 0.27
C ALA A 35 19.66 14.18 -0.07
N GLY A 36 18.38 14.50 -0.15
CA GLY A 36 17.31 13.65 -0.66
C GLY A 36 16.86 12.49 0.23
N ALA A 37 15.59 12.25 0.22
CA ALA A 37 14.84 11.00 0.54
C ALA A 37 15.15 10.18 1.82
N GLY A 38 16.38 10.15 2.32
CA GLY A 38 16.76 9.35 3.50
C GLY A 38 16.19 9.87 4.83
N VAL A 39 16.02 11.19 4.97
CA VAL A 39 15.62 11.82 6.24
C VAL A 39 14.13 11.60 6.55
N ALA A 40 13.28 11.53 5.53
CA ALA A 40 11.84 11.35 5.73
C ALA A 40 11.47 9.96 6.29
N ALA A 41 12.30 8.95 6.06
CA ALA A 41 12.07 7.59 6.57
C ALA A 41 12.62 7.40 8.00
N ILE A 42 13.67 8.13 8.38
CA ILE A 42 14.31 8.03 9.69
C ILE A 42 13.50 8.75 10.77
N THR A 43 12.85 9.87 10.42
CA THR A 43 12.17 10.73 11.40
C THR A 43 11.04 10.02 12.18
N PRO A 44 10.16 9.21 11.56
CA PRO A 44 9.16 8.43 12.29
C PRO A 44 9.78 7.38 13.22
N ALA A 45 10.81 6.68 12.76
CA ALA A 45 11.47 5.64 13.55
C ALA A 45 12.13 6.22 14.81
N VAL A 46 12.79 7.38 14.67
CA VAL A 46 13.43 8.09 15.80
C VAL A 46 12.38 8.64 16.77
N TYR A 47 11.29 9.25 16.25
CA TYR A 47 10.25 9.83 17.09
C TYR A 47 9.51 8.77 17.93
N PHE A 48 9.17 7.64 17.33
CA PHE A 48 8.46 6.56 18.04
C PHE A 48 9.37 5.64 18.85
N GLY A 49 10.69 5.86 18.83
CA GLY A 49 11.64 5.06 19.59
C GLY A 49 11.68 3.60 19.13
N TYR A 50 11.38 3.36 17.85
CA TYR A 50 11.59 2.03 17.29
C TYR A 50 13.07 1.71 17.38
N LYS A 51 13.45 0.91 18.40
CA LYS A 51 14.72 0.19 18.35
C LYS A 51 14.73 -0.58 17.05
N SER A 52 15.92 -0.69 16.41
CA SER A 52 16.09 -1.64 15.32
C SER A 52 15.45 -2.96 15.74
N MET A 53 14.40 -3.39 15.05
CA MET A 53 13.74 -4.63 15.41
C MET A 53 14.75 -5.75 15.14
N GLU A 54 15.20 -6.41 16.20
CA GLU A 54 15.95 -7.64 16.07
C GLU A 54 14.98 -8.71 15.57
N GLY A 55 15.17 -9.18 14.36
CA GLY A 55 14.34 -10.21 13.76
C GLY A 55 14.38 -10.21 12.24
N ASN A 56 13.83 -11.26 11.67
CA ASN A 56 13.65 -11.34 10.21
C ASN A 56 12.46 -10.46 9.77
N PRO A 57 12.53 -9.84 8.60
CA PRO A 57 11.38 -9.10 8.05
C PRO A 57 10.17 -10.02 7.88
N VAL A 58 8.98 -9.48 8.11
CA VAL A 58 7.71 -10.19 7.87
C VAL A 58 7.62 -10.56 6.39
N ARG A 59 7.45 -11.85 6.10
CA ARG A 59 7.27 -12.34 4.72
C ARG A 59 5.85 -12.09 4.28
N ALA A 60 5.69 -11.22 3.29
CA ALA A 60 4.39 -10.81 2.79
C ALA A 60 4.18 -11.17 1.32
N ALA A 61 2.92 -11.28 0.94
CA ALA A 61 2.50 -11.30 -0.46
C ALA A 61 1.74 -10.02 -0.80
N LEU A 62 1.96 -9.49 -2.00
CA LEU A 62 1.15 -8.42 -2.56
C LEU A 62 0.02 -9.04 -3.41
N ILE A 63 -1.24 -8.73 -3.10
CA ILE A 63 -2.42 -9.14 -3.86
C ILE A 63 -3.02 -7.89 -4.51
N GLY A 64 -2.91 -7.80 -5.83
CA GLY A 64 -3.19 -6.59 -6.61
C GLY A 64 -1.92 -5.80 -6.91
N CYS A 65 -1.40 -5.96 -8.13
CA CYS A 65 -0.15 -5.34 -8.61
C CYS A 65 -0.43 -4.11 -9.48
N GLY A 66 -1.58 -3.46 -9.28
CA GLY A 66 -1.98 -2.26 -10.01
C GLY A 66 -1.18 -1.02 -9.61
N ASP A 67 -1.77 0.13 -9.85
CA ASP A 67 -1.12 1.42 -9.59
C ASP A 67 -0.81 1.62 -8.11
N GLU A 68 -1.77 1.30 -7.23
CA GLU A 68 -1.59 1.44 -5.79
C GLU A 68 -0.61 0.39 -5.25
N GLY A 69 -0.71 -0.87 -5.71
CA GLY A 69 0.26 -1.91 -5.35
C GLY A 69 1.69 -1.50 -5.67
N GLY A 70 1.91 -0.84 -6.82
CA GLY A 70 3.23 -0.30 -7.20
C GLY A 70 3.73 0.80 -6.26
N ILE A 71 2.84 1.67 -5.78
CA ILE A 71 3.18 2.70 -4.78
C ILE A 71 3.55 2.05 -3.44
N LEU A 72 2.77 1.07 -2.98
CA LEU A 72 3.06 0.36 -1.72
C LEU A 72 4.40 -0.36 -1.77
N VAL A 73 4.74 -0.97 -2.91
CA VAL A 73 6.07 -1.57 -3.13
C VAL A 73 7.17 -0.51 -3.09
N GLY A 74 6.95 0.68 -3.65
CA GLY A 74 7.92 1.77 -3.58
C GLY A 74 8.07 2.39 -2.19
N ALA A 75 7.07 2.27 -1.35
CA ALA A 75 7.03 2.91 -0.03
C ALA A 75 7.42 1.99 1.12
N HIS A 76 7.45 0.65 0.92
CA HIS A 76 7.78 -0.28 2.00
C HIS A 76 9.27 -0.23 2.36
N ASN A 77 9.59 -0.59 3.61
CA ASN A 77 10.97 -0.83 4.05
C ASN A 77 11.25 -2.35 4.10
N PRO A 78 12.16 -2.87 3.25
CA PRO A 78 12.50 -4.30 3.19
C PRO A 78 13.09 -4.87 4.49
N GLU A 79 13.60 -4.02 5.39
CA GLU A 79 14.13 -4.45 6.69
C GLU A 79 13.00 -4.95 7.62
N TYR A 80 11.77 -4.44 7.44
CA TYR A 80 10.63 -4.81 8.28
C TYR A 80 9.64 -5.73 7.59
N LEU A 81 9.45 -5.56 6.28
CA LEU A 81 8.52 -6.34 5.48
C LEU A 81 9.17 -6.69 4.14
N LYS A 82 9.27 -7.97 3.84
CA LYS A 82 9.81 -8.46 2.57
C LYS A 82 8.73 -9.13 1.75
N PHE A 83 8.49 -8.61 0.56
CA PHE A 83 7.58 -9.27 -0.39
C PHE A 83 8.26 -10.51 -0.98
N THR A 84 7.69 -11.68 -0.72
CA THR A 84 8.15 -12.98 -1.23
C THR A 84 7.24 -13.55 -2.30
N ALA A 85 6.08 -12.93 -2.50
CA ALA A 85 5.12 -13.33 -3.52
C ALA A 85 4.30 -12.13 -4.01
N ILE A 86 3.81 -12.26 -5.24
CA ILE A 86 2.84 -11.34 -5.83
C ILE A 86 1.67 -12.13 -6.43
N CYS A 87 0.49 -11.50 -6.47
CA CYS A 87 -0.69 -12.06 -7.10
C CYS A 87 -1.47 -10.98 -7.85
N ASP A 88 -1.67 -11.19 -9.13
CA ASP A 88 -2.56 -10.37 -9.96
C ASP A 88 -3.07 -11.21 -11.14
N ILE A 89 -4.31 -11.00 -11.53
CA ILE A 89 -4.90 -11.69 -12.68
C ILE A 89 -4.36 -11.15 -14.03
N ARG A 90 -3.85 -9.90 -14.04
CA ARG A 90 -3.39 -9.24 -15.25
C ARG A 90 -1.88 -9.43 -15.46
N PRO A 91 -1.43 -10.05 -16.57
CA PRO A 91 -0.02 -10.15 -16.95
C PRO A 91 0.69 -8.80 -16.97
N TYR A 92 0.05 -7.76 -17.51
CA TYR A 92 0.59 -6.41 -17.53
C TYR A 92 0.97 -5.89 -16.15
N ASN A 93 0.11 -6.11 -15.15
CA ASN A 93 0.37 -5.68 -13.78
C ASN A 93 1.54 -6.48 -13.16
N ARG A 94 1.56 -7.81 -13.38
CA ARG A 94 2.65 -8.68 -12.89
C ARG A 94 4.00 -8.27 -13.49
N ASP A 95 4.04 -8.00 -14.79
CA ASP A 95 5.27 -7.52 -15.45
C ASP A 95 5.69 -6.15 -14.92
N ARG A 96 4.75 -5.19 -14.86
CA ARG A 96 5.04 -3.83 -14.42
C ARG A 96 5.53 -3.77 -12.95
N ILE A 97 4.96 -4.58 -12.05
CA ILE A 97 5.39 -4.58 -10.65
C ILE A 97 6.82 -5.13 -10.49
N MET A 98 7.23 -6.02 -11.37
CA MET A 98 8.60 -6.54 -11.40
C MET A 98 9.58 -5.54 -12.01
N GLU A 99 9.25 -4.96 -13.16
CA GLU A 99 10.13 -4.05 -13.91
C GLU A 99 10.14 -2.62 -13.36
N GLY A 100 9.07 -2.19 -12.76
CA GLY A 100 8.83 -0.80 -12.37
C GLY A 100 8.20 0.04 -13.49
N ASP A 101 7.87 1.28 -13.14
CA ASP A 101 7.33 2.27 -14.06
C ASP A 101 8.35 3.40 -14.24
N PRO A 102 9.05 3.48 -15.39
CA PRO A 102 10.09 4.49 -15.59
C PRO A 102 9.56 5.93 -15.56
N LYS A 103 8.24 6.12 -15.77
CA LYS A 103 7.60 7.44 -15.74
C LYS A 103 7.14 7.84 -14.32
N VAL A 104 7.10 6.88 -13.39
CA VAL A 104 6.63 7.12 -12.03
C VAL A 104 7.70 6.65 -11.03
N PRO A 105 8.59 7.54 -10.57
CA PRO A 105 9.68 7.20 -9.66
C PRO A 105 9.25 6.47 -8.38
N LEU A 106 8.00 6.71 -7.94
CA LEU A 106 7.40 6.05 -6.77
C LEU A 106 7.01 4.58 -7.02
N ARG A 107 7.18 4.07 -8.24
CA ARG A 107 6.94 2.67 -8.63
C ARG A 107 8.21 2.03 -9.16
N PRO A 108 9.23 1.83 -8.30
CA PRO A 108 10.56 1.39 -8.73
C PRO A 108 10.61 -0.02 -9.29
N GLY A 109 9.64 -0.87 -8.92
CA GLY A 109 9.61 -2.28 -9.25
C GLY A 109 10.57 -3.14 -8.40
N PHE A 110 10.27 -4.43 -8.32
CA PHE A 110 11.05 -5.35 -7.47
C PHE A 110 12.48 -5.56 -7.98
N LYS A 111 12.70 -5.57 -9.29
CA LYS A 111 14.06 -5.72 -9.85
C LYS A 111 15.01 -4.62 -9.38
N LYS A 112 14.50 -3.40 -9.26
CA LYS A 112 15.30 -2.27 -8.75
C LYS A 112 15.49 -2.35 -7.23
N LEU A 113 14.46 -2.76 -6.49
CA LEU A 113 14.49 -2.79 -5.01
C LEU A 113 15.27 -3.97 -4.46
N TYR A 114 15.11 -5.16 -5.03
CA TYR A 114 15.67 -6.41 -4.53
C TYR A 114 16.83 -6.93 -5.38
N GLY A 115 17.09 -6.31 -6.54
CA GLY A 115 18.16 -6.76 -7.45
C GLY A 115 18.00 -8.24 -7.84
N PRO A 116 19.06 -9.06 -7.71
CA PRO A 116 19.02 -10.48 -8.06
C PRO A 116 17.97 -11.30 -7.29
N GLU A 117 17.68 -10.93 -6.04
CA GLU A 117 16.69 -11.63 -5.20
C GLU A 117 15.25 -11.48 -5.70
N SER A 118 14.99 -10.51 -6.59
CA SER A 118 13.67 -10.38 -7.23
C SER A 118 13.24 -11.61 -8.01
N LYS A 119 14.16 -12.48 -8.41
CA LYS A 119 13.89 -13.74 -9.10
C LYS A 119 13.23 -14.78 -8.20
N ASP A 120 13.37 -14.64 -6.89
CA ASP A 120 12.82 -15.57 -5.90
C ASP A 120 11.38 -15.23 -5.53
N ILE A 121 10.85 -14.10 -6.02
CA ILE A 121 9.46 -13.70 -5.81
C ILE A 121 8.55 -14.65 -6.57
N LYS A 122 7.67 -15.36 -5.84
CA LYS A 122 6.66 -16.24 -6.41
C LYS A 122 5.55 -15.42 -7.08
N ILE A 123 5.11 -15.87 -8.25
CA ILE A 123 4.07 -15.20 -9.03
C ILE A 123 2.81 -16.08 -9.06
N PHE A 124 1.70 -15.52 -8.62
CA PHE A 124 0.39 -16.18 -8.58
C PHE A 124 -0.64 -15.41 -9.41
N THR A 125 -1.63 -16.11 -9.93
CA THR A 125 -2.82 -15.56 -10.59
C THR A 125 -4.07 -15.69 -9.72
N ASP A 126 -4.08 -16.66 -8.80
CA ASP A 126 -5.15 -16.91 -7.85
C ASP A 126 -4.67 -16.60 -6.41
N TYR A 127 -5.33 -15.66 -5.74
CA TYR A 127 -4.98 -15.31 -4.36
C TYR A 127 -5.15 -16.49 -3.38
N LYS A 128 -6.04 -17.45 -3.67
CA LYS A 128 -6.21 -18.63 -2.81
C LYS A 128 -4.93 -19.45 -2.72
N LYS A 129 -4.18 -19.56 -3.83
CA LYS A 129 -2.88 -20.21 -3.85
C LYS A 129 -1.83 -19.47 -3.01
N VAL A 130 -1.92 -18.14 -2.94
CA VAL A 130 -1.09 -17.35 -2.01
C VAL A 130 -1.42 -17.73 -0.56
N LEU A 131 -2.70 -17.91 -0.23
CA LEU A 131 -3.13 -18.24 1.13
C LEU A 131 -2.73 -19.65 1.57
N GLU A 132 -2.59 -20.59 0.64
CA GLU A 132 -2.09 -21.96 0.89
C GLU A 132 -0.60 -21.98 1.25
N ASP A 133 0.18 -20.97 0.84
CA ASP A 133 1.61 -20.91 1.11
C ASP A 133 1.91 -20.53 2.57
N LYS A 134 2.37 -21.53 3.33
CA LYS A 134 2.68 -21.38 4.76
C LYS A 134 3.91 -20.48 5.02
N SER A 135 4.74 -20.23 4.02
CA SER A 135 5.90 -19.34 4.17
C SER A 135 5.50 -17.86 4.24
N ILE A 136 4.30 -17.51 3.81
CA ILE A 136 3.74 -16.16 3.82
C ILE A 136 3.06 -15.90 5.16
N GLU A 137 3.41 -14.83 5.85
CA GLU A 137 2.91 -14.45 7.17
C GLU A 137 1.82 -13.38 7.09
N ALA A 138 1.93 -12.50 6.08
CA ALA A 138 1.02 -11.39 5.88
C ALA A 138 0.66 -11.21 4.41
N VAL A 139 -0.47 -10.56 4.15
CA VAL A 139 -0.86 -10.12 2.81
C VAL A 139 -1.11 -8.62 2.79
N VAL A 140 -0.66 -7.97 1.73
CA VAL A 140 -0.97 -6.57 1.40
C VAL A 140 -1.94 -6.59 0.24
N ILE A 141 -3.15 -6.05 0.43
CA ILE A 141 -4.25 -6.13 -0.53
C ILE A 141 -4.46 -4.76 -1.17
N ALA A 142 -4.26 -4.66 -2.47
CA ALA A 142 -4.43 -3.46 -3.29
C ALA A 142 -5.25 -3.77 -4.56
N THR A 143 -6.31 -4.53 -4.39
CA THR A 143 -7.26 -4.93 -5.44
C THR A 143 -8.38 -3.89 -5.59
N PRO A 144 -9.28 -4.02 -6.58
CA PRO A 144 -10.52 -3.27 -6.61
C PRO A 144 -11.35 -3.46 -5.33
N LEU A 145 -12.01 -2.38 -4.90
CA LEU A 145 -12.74 -2.28 -3.62
C LEU A 145 -13.72 -3.44 -3.36
N CYS A 146 -14.39 -3.94 -4.40
CA CYS A 146 -15.35 -5.04 -4.28
C CYS A 146 -14.73 -6.36 -3.77
N ASN A 147 -13.40 -6.51 -3.85
CA ASN A 147 -12.68 -7.68 -3.42
C ASN A 147 -12.07 -7.57 -2.02
N HIS A 148 -11.98 -6.36 -1.45
CA HIS A 148 -11.28 -6.10 -0.19
C HIS A 148 -11.78 -6.99 0.95
N ALA A 149 -13.09 -7.02 1.18
CA ALA A 149 -13.66 -7.79 2.29
C ALA A 149 -13.41 -9.29 2.13
N ARG A 150 -13.73 -9.84 0.95
CA ARG A 150 -13.59 -11.28 0.68
C ARG A 150 -12.14 -11.73 0.87
N ILE A 151 -11.20 -11.08 0.20
CA ILE A 151 -9.79 -11.49 0.26
C ILE A 151 -9.23 -11.32 1.67
N SER A 152 -9.59 -10.24 2.38
CA SER A 152 -9.13 -10.00 3.76
C SER A 152 -9.66 -11.07 4.72
N ILE A 153 -10.94 -11.43 4.61
CA ILE A 153 -11.58 -12.46 5.44
C ILE A 153 -10.93 -13.81 5.19
N ASP A 154 -10.77 -14.19 3.93
CA ASP A 154 -10.14 -15.46 3.56
C ASP A 154 -8.69 -15.53 4.04
N ALA A 155 -7.94 -14.43 3.92
CA ALA A 155 -6.56 -14.33 4.39
C ALA A 155 -6.45 -14.52 5.91
N MET A 156 -7.29 -13.84 6.69
CA MET A 156 -7.28 -13.98 8.15
C MET A 156 -7.68 -15.40 8.59
N LYS A 157 -8.68 -16.00 7.94
CA LYS A 157 -9.06 -17.40 8.17
C LYS A 157 -7.95 -18.38 7.81
N ALA A 158 -7.13 -18.06 6.81
CA ALA A 158 -5.94 -18.82 6.44
C ALA A 158 -4.71 -18.53 7.35
N GLY A 159 -4.90 -17.76 8.41
CA GLY A 159 -3.86 -17.48 9.39
C GLY A 159 -2.91 -16.35 9.01
N LYS A 160 -3.21 -15.52 8.01
CA LYS A 160 -2.38 -14.40 7.57
C LYS A 160 -2.79 -13.10 8.24
N HIS A 161 -1.82 -12.23 8.54
CA HIS A 161 -2.07 -10.84 8.86
C HIS A 161 -2.42 -10.07 7.60
N VAL A 162 -3.21 -8.99 7.72
CA VAL A 162 -3.74 -8.26 6.56
C VAL A 162 -3.48 -6.76 6.70
N LEU A 163 -2.85 -6.18 5.67
CA LEU A 163 -2.94 -4.77 5.35
C LEU A 163 -3.82 -4.65 4.10
N CYS A 164 -4.99 -4.04 4.24
CA CYS A 164 -5.91 -3.83 3.12
C CYS A 164 -5.98 -2.34 2.78
N GLU A 165 -5.85 -2.00 1.50
CA GLU A 165 -6.01 -0.63 1.05
C GLU A 165 -7.40 -0.07 1.35
N LYS A 166 -7.47 1.27 1.38
CA LYS A 166 -8.72 2.00 1.56
C LYS A 166 -9.55 1.92 0.24
N LEU A 167 -10.85 1.97 0.32
CA LEU A 167 -11.72 1.91 1.49
C LEU A 167 -11.73 0.49 2.05
N MET A 168 -12.04 0.36 3.35
CA MET A 168 -12.03 -0.94 4.03
C MET A 168 -12.85 -2.00 3.29
N ALA A 169 -14.09 -1.66 2.91
CA ALA A 169 -14.98 -2.52 2.16
C ALA A 169 -16.05 -1.71 1.43
N TRP A 170 -16.86 -2.37 0.62
CA TRP A 170 -17.93 -1.79 -0.17
C TRP A 170 -19.11 -1.28 0.67
N ASN A 171 -19.38 -1.91 1.82
CA ASN A 171 -20.47 -1.55 2.71
C ASN A 171 -20.15 -1.85 4.19
N VAL A 172 -20.98 -1.30 5.07
CA VAL A 172 -20.79 -1.41 6.53
C VAL A 172 -20.87 -2.85 7.03
N SER A 173 -21.73 -3.69 6.45
CA SER A 173 -21.83 -5.10 6.86
C SER A 173 -20.53 -5.85 6.63
N GLN A 174 -19.90 -5.65 5.47
CA GLN A 174 -18.59 -6.22 5.16
C GLN A 174 -17.50 -5.71 6.12
N CYS A 175 -17.51 -4.41 6.44
CA CYS A 175 -16.57 -3.87 7.43
C CYS A 175 -16.73 -4.54 8.79
N LYS A 176 -17.95 -4.71 9.26
CA LYS A 176 -18.24 -5.40 10.54
C LYS A 176 -17.80 -6.86 10.52
N GLU A 177 -18.00 -7.56 9.40
CA GLU A 177 -17.54 -8.94 9.22
C GLU A 177 -16.02 -9.04 9.26
N MET A 178 -15.30 -8.17 8.57
CA MET A 178 -13.83 -8.12 8.62
C MET A 178 -13.33 -7.91 10.05
N ILE A 179 -13.94 -6.99 10.81
CA ILE A 179 -13.60 -6.74 12.21
C ILE A 179 -13.88 -7.98 13.08
N LYS A 180 -15.02 -8.64 12.87
CA LYS A 180 -15.39 -9.87 13.58
C LYS A 180 -14.36 -10.96 13.35
N VAL A 181 -14.04 -11.25 12.08
CA VAL A 181 -13.07 -12.29 11.71
C VAL A 181 -11.67 -11.98 12.24
N SER A 182 -11.23 -10.71 12.22
CA SER A 182 -9.95 -10.32 12.80
C SER A 182 -9.88 -10.67 14.29
N LYS A 183 -10.96 -10.43 15.04
CA LYS A 183 -11.06 -10.79 16.47
C LYS A 183 -11.08 -12.30 16.69
N GLU A 184 -11.86 -13.03 15.89
CA GLU A 184 -11.99 -14.49 16.01
C GLU A 184 -10.69 -15.22 15.66
N THR A 185 -9.97 -14.75 14.64
CA THR A 185 -8.72 -15.37 14.19
C THR A 185 -7.48 -14.84 14.91
N GLN A 186 -7.61 -13.79 15.72
CA GLN A 186 -6.51 -13.09 16.38
C GLN A 186 -5.46 -12.59 15.36
N LYS A 187 -5.90 -12.25 14.13
CA LYS A 187 -5.03 -11.71 13.09
C LYS A 187 -5.15 -10.19 13.03
N ILE A 188 -4.03 -9.53 12.78
CA ILE A 188 -3.99 -8.08 12.60
C ILE A 188 -4.68 -7.76 11.28
N LEU A 189 -5.65 -6.85 11.35
CA LEU A 189 -6.27 -6.21 10.21
C LEU A 189 -5.96 -4.71 10.27
N SER A 190 -5.17 -4.24 9.34
CA SER A 190 -4.84 -2.84 9.17
C SER A 190 -5.43 -2.32 7.87
N ILE A 191 -5.98 -1.10 7.89
CA ILE A 191 -6.57 -0.49 6.70
C ILE A 191 -5.70 0.70 6.26
N GLY A 192 -5.41 0.78 4.97
CA GLY A 192 -4.51 1.75 4.34
C GLY A 192 -4.99 3.21 4.38
N HIS A 193 -5.62 3.65 5.47
CA HIS A 193 -5.94 5.05 5.67
C HIS A 193 -4.68 5.83 6.08
N GLN A 194 -3.85 6.15 5.11
CA GLN A 194 -2.50 6.71 5.29
C GLN A 194 -2.43 7.89 6.28
N ARG A 195 -3.48 8.71 6.39
CA ARG A 195 -3.49 9.84 7.31
C ARG A 195 -3.58 9.44 8.78
N HIS A 196 -4.14 8.28 9.10
CA HIS A 196 -4.18 7.73 10.45
C HIS A 196 -2.78 7.38 10.99
N TYR A 197 -1.83 7.14 10.11
CA TYR A 197 -0.44 6.81 10.45
C TYR A 197 0.51 8.02 10.33
N SER A 198 -0.03 9.21 10.03
CA SER A 198 0.76 10.42 9.88
C SER A 198 0.97 11.11 11.24
N MET A 199 2.22 11.34 11.60
CA MET A 199 2.59 12.06 12.83
C MET A 199 1.99 13.46 12.89
N LEU A 200 1.91 14.16 11.74
CA LEU A 200 1.31 15.51 11.69
C LEU A 200 -0.17 15.47 12.07
N TYR A 201 -0.91 14.46 11.60
CA TYR A 201 -2.33 14.31 11.95
C TYR A 201 -2.50 13.88 13.41
N SER A 202 -1.65 13.00 13.91
CA SER A 202 -1.67 12.60 15.33
C SER A 202 -1.37 13.81 16.23
N HIS A 203 -0.36 14.62 15.89
CA HIS A 203 -0.03 15.82 16.64
C HIS A 203 -1.16 16.86 16.57
N ALA A 204 -1.73 17.10 15.37
CA ALA A 204 -2.87 18.02 15.22
C ALA A 204 -4.07 17.58 16.07
N PHE A 205 -4.33 16.26 16.14
CA PHE A 205 -5.38 15.70 16.98
C PHE A 205 -5.14 15.97 18.48
N GLU A 206 -3.90 15.79 18.96
CA GLU A 206 -3.56 16.10 20.36
C GLU A 206 -3.68 17.60 20.67
N VAL A 207 -3.29 18.48 19.74
CA VAL A 207 -3.48 19.94 19.86
C VAL A 207 -4.97 20.30 19.94
N LEU A 208 -5.81 19.70 19.08
CA LEU A 208 -7.26 19.89 19.14
C LEU A 208 -7.83 19.43 20.49
N LYS A 209 -7.41 18.24 20.93
CA LYS A 209 -7.90 17.60 22.17
C LYS A 209 -7.46 18.37 23.44
N SER A 210 -6.33 19.06 23.38
CA SER A 210 -5.84 19.86 24.50
C SER A 210 -6.70 21.10 24.79
N GLY A 211 -7.59 21.47 23.89
CA GLY A 211 -8.45 22.65 24.02
C GLY A 211 -7.74 23.99 23.77
N VAL A 212 -6.46 23.98 23.38
CA VAL A 212 -5.67 25.21 23.18
C VAL A 212 -6.26 26.13 22.11
N ILE A 213 -7.01 25.60 21.15
CA ILE A 213 -7.71 26.36 20.11
C ILE A 213 -9.20 26.61 20.44
N GLY A 214 -9.65 26.20 21.64
CA GLY A 214 -11.06 26.27 22.04
C GLY A 214 -11.94 25.25 21.32
N ASP A 215 -13.25 25.53 21.30
CA ASP A 215 -14.23 24.66 20.66
C ASP A 215 -14.12 24.69 19.14
N VAL A 216 -14.10 23.54 18.50
CA VAL A 216 -14.16 23.43 17.04
C VAL A 216 -15.56 23.79 16.56
N LYS A 217 -15.73 24.94 15.93
CA LYS A 217 -17.02 25.41 15.39
C LYS A 217 -17.22 25.07 13.92
N HIS A 218 -16.12 24.92 13.17
CA HIS A 218 -16.17 24.65 11.74
C HIS A 218 -14.96 23.85 11.29
N ILE A 219 -15.17 22.90 10.38
CA ILE A 219 -14.11 22.10 9.74
C ILE A 219 -14.20 22.28 8.23
N ARG A 220 -13.10 22.72 7.62
CA ARG A 220 -12.97 22.78 6.17
C ARG A 220 -11.93 21.77 5.72
N ALA A 221 -12.37 20.71 5.06
CA ALA A 221 -11.52 19.68 4.50
C ALA A 221 -11.42 19.82 2.98
N LEU A 222 -10.20 19.95 2.45
CA LEU A 222 -9.93 20.14 1.04
C LEU A 222 -8.93 19.09 0.57
N TRP A 223 -9.16 18.57 -0.64
CA TRP A 223 -8.25 17.65 -1.29
C TRP A 223 -7.91 18.18 -2.69
N HIS A 224 -6.83 18.94 -2.77
CA HIS A 224 -6.34 19.45 -4.05
C HIS A 224 -5.38 18.44 -4.67
N ARG A 225 -5.67 17.98 -5.88
CA ARG A 225 -4.78 17.16 -6.68
C ARG A 225 -4.43 17.90 -7.96
N ASN A 226 -3.16 17.86 -8.33
CA ASN A 226 -2.68 18.32 -9.63
C ASN A 226 -2.78 17.19 -10.66
N ASN A 227 -3.97 16.61 -10.80
CA ASN A 227 -4.26 15.61 -11.82
C ASN A 227 -5.02 16.28 -12.95
N SER A 228 -4.48 16.20 -14.13
CA SER A 228 -5.27 16.55 -15.32
C SER A 228 -6.32 15.45 -15.55
N TRP A 229 -7.57 15.87 -15.63
CA TRP A 229 -8.68 15.04 -16.05
C TRP A 229 -9.33 15.72 -17.26
N PRO A 230 -9.66 15.01 -18.32
CA PRO A 230 -9.42 13.58 -18.60
C PRO A 230 -7.95 13.25 -18.93
N PHE A 231 -7.53 12.04 -18.61
CA PHE A 231 -6.17 11.57 -18.82
C PHE A 231 -5.97 11.13 -20.27
N VAL A 232 -4.97 11.66 -20.95
CA VAL A 232 -4.67 11.25 -22.33
C VAL A 232 -3.94 9.90 -22.31
N ALA A 233 -4.42 8.94 -23.09
CA ALA A 233 -3.77 7.64 -23.23
C ALA A 233 -2.37 7.79 -23.85
N ASP A 234 -1.42 6.95 -23.43
CA ASP A 234 -0.06 6.93 -23.99
C ASP A 234 -0.07 6.66 -25.50
N ALA A 235 0.66 7.46 -26.25
CA ALA A 235 0.78 7.29 -27.70
C ALA A 235 1.57 6.03 -28.11
N ALA A 236 2.43 5.51 -27.20
CA ALA A 236 3.24 4.32 -27.45
C ALA A 236 3.24 3.44 -26.17
N PRO A 237 2.19 2.64 -25.96
CA PRO A 237 2.14 1.73 -24.83
C PRO A 237 3.18 0.62 -24.96
N ARG A 238 3.71 0.13 -23.82
CA ARG A 238 4.67 -0.98 -23.78
C ARG A 238 4.14 -2.27 -24.42
N PHE A 239 2.84 -2.50 -24.30
CA PHE A 239 2.15 -3.65 -24.89
C PHE A 239 1.06 -3.17 -25.85
N PRO A 240 0.77 -3.93 -26.94
CA PRO A 240 -0.36 -3.64 -27.80
C PRO A 240 -1.68 -3.60 -27.01
N ILE A 241 -2.50 -2.59 -27.29
CA ILE A 241 -3.85 -2.50 -26.72
C ILE A 241 -4.74 -3.54 -27.42
N ALA A 242 -5.59 -4.23 -26.67
CA ALA A 242 -6.51 -5.22 -27.21
C ALA A 242 -7.46 -4.55 -28.22
N LYS A 243 -7.61 -5.16 -29.39
CA LYS A 243 -8.45 -4.63 -30.48
C LYS A 243 -9.92 -4.57 -30.10
N GLU A 244 -10.36 -5.52 -29.30
CA GLU A 244 -11.72 -5.64 -28.79
C GLU A 244 -12.05 -4.54 -27.77
N TYR A 245 -11.04 -3.99 -27.12
CA TYR A 245 -11.16 -2.92 -26.13
C TYR A 245 -10.24 -1.75 -26.47
N PRO A 246 -10.53 -0.99 -27.52
CA PRO A 246 -9.70 0.14 -27.91
C PRO A 246 -9.61 1.14 -26.75
N ALA A 247 -8.39 1.57 -26.45
CA ALA A 247 -8.19 2.55 -25.39
C ALA A 247 -9.02 3.80 -25.70
N PRO A 248 -9.83 4.29 -24.78
CA PRO A 248 -10.49 5.57 -24.96
C PRO A 248 -9.43 6.67 -25.10
N LYS A 249 -9.72 7.70 -25.90
CA LYS A 249 -8.84 8.88 -26.03
C LYS A 249 -8.48 9.46 -24.67
N TYR A 250 -9.42 9.36 -23.73
CA TYR A 250 -9.27 9.79 -22.35
C TYR A 250 -9.63 8.64 -21.43
N ARG A 251 -8.86 8.42 -20.39
CA ARG A 251 -9.09 7.37 -19.40
C ARG A 251 -8.98 7.89 -17.98
N ASP A 252 -9.55 7.14 -17.06
CA ASP A 252 -9.26 7.27 -15.64
C ASP A 252 -7.78 6.88 -15.40
N GLY A 253 -7.05 7.71 -14.67
CA GLY A 253 -5.65 7.46 -14.35
C GLY A 253 -5.41 6.19 -13.53
N TRP A 254 -6.44 5.64 -12.91
CA TRP A 254 -6.37 4.45 -12.06
C TRP A 254 -6.47 3.13 -12.82
N TYR A 255 -7.10 3.16 -14.01
CA TYR A 255 -7.34 1.97 -14.81
C TYR A 255 -6.54 2.03 -16.11
N PRO A 256 -5.43 1.30 -16.21
CA PRO A 256 -4.72 1.20 -17.47
C PRO A 256 -5.61 0.54 -18.53
N PRO A 257 -5.36 0.80 -19.82
CA PRO A 257 -6.04 0.11 -20.91
C PRO A 257 -5.94 -1.42 -20.76
N ILE A 258 -6.86 -2.14 -21.36
CA ILE A 258 -6.73 -3.58 -21.54
C ILE A 258 -5.74 -3.81 -22.68
N TYR A 259 -4.60 -4.39 -22.36
CA TYR A 259 -3.60 -4.77 -23.35
C TYR A 259 -3.91 -6.15 -23.91
N GLN A 260 -3.40 -6.46 -25.11
CA GLN A 260 -3.65 -7.76 -25.74
C GLN A 260 -3.23 -8.94 -24.84
N ILE A 261 -2.09 -8.81 -24.18
CA ILE A 261 -1.60 -9.81 -23.22
C ILE A 261 -2.55 -10.03 -22.03
N ASP A 262 -3.22 -8.96 -21.56
CA ASP A 262 -4.22 -9.09 -20.49
C ASP A 262 -5.48 -9.78 -21.00
N HIS A 263 -5.95 -9.39 -22.18
CA HIS A 263 -7.16 -9.92 -22.78
C HIS A 263 -7.09 -11.42 -22.99
N ASP A 264 -5.98 -11.92 -23.54
CA ASP A 264 -5.78 -13.32 -23.84
C ASP A 264 -5.75 -14.17 -22.56
N GLU A 265 -5.00 -13.73 -21.54
CA GLU A 265 -4.94 -14.39 -20.24
C GLU A 265 -6.28 -14.35 -19.49
N LEU A 266 -6.96 -13.20 -19.46
CA LEU A 266 -8.24 -13.05 -18.78
C LEU A 266 -9.34 -13.86 -19.45
N LYS A 267 -9.30 -14.01 -20.78
CA LYS A 267 -10.23 -14.84 -21.53
C LYS A 267 -10.05 -16.32 -21.16
N GLU A 268 -8.81 -16.78 -21.05
CA GLU A 268 -8.51 -18.14 -20.60
C GLU A 268 -8.96 -18.37 -19.16
N GLN A 269 -8.68 -17.44 -18.24
CA GLN A 269 -9.13 -17.50 -16.86
C GLN A 269 -10.66 -17.43 -16.73
N SER A 270 -11.34 -16.65 -17.56
CA SER A 270 -12.79 -16.58 -17.61
C SER A 270 -13.40 -17.95 -17.90
N ASN A 271 -12.85 -18.66 -18.86
CA ASN A 271 -13.29 -20.02 -19.21
C ASN A 271 -13.03 -21.02 -18.08
N THR A 272 -11.91 -20.89 -17.37
CA THR A 272 -11.49 -21.81 -16.30
C THR A 272 -12.17 -21.54 -14.97
N CYS A 273 -12.40 -20.26 -14.63
CA CYS A 273 -12.90 -19.81 -13.32
C CYS A 273 -14.41 -19.47 -13.34
N GLY A 274 -15.09 -19.61 -14.49
CA GLY A 274 -16.52 -19.36 -14.62
C GLY A 274 -16.94 -17.89 -14.58
N PHE A 275 -16.03 -16.95 -14.84
CA PHE A 275 -16.41 -15.56 -15.07
C PHE A 275 -17.18 -15.42 -16.38
N LYS A 276 -18.25 -14.62 -16.39
CA LYS A 276 -19.08 -14.44 -17.58
C LYS A 276 -18.49 -13.47 -18.60
N ASN A 277 -17.67 -12.53 -18.16
CA ASN A 277 -17.08 -11.45 -18.98
C ASN A 277 -15.66 -11.14 -18.53
N VAL A 278 -14.86 -10.63 -19.44
CA VAL A 278 -13.50 -10.12 -19.19
C VAL A 278 -13.53 -8.68 -18.64
N GLU A 279 -14.68 -8.01 -18.70
CA GLU A 279 -14.92 -6.65 -18.25
C GLU A 279 -15.05 -6.51 -16.72
#